data_da236fe8fd70e1e56e26465015069762
#
_entry.id   da236fe8fd70e1e56e26465015069762
#
_cell.length_a   1.000
_cell.length_b   1.000
_cell.length_c   1.000
_cell.angle_alpha   90.00
_cell.angle_beta   90.00
_cell.angle_gamma   90.00
#
_symmetry.space_group_name_H-M   'P 1'
#
loop_
_entity.id
_entity.type
_entity.pdbx_description
1 polymer ?
#
loop_
_entity_poly.entity_id
_entity_poly.type
_entity_poly.pdbx_seq_one_letter_code
_entity_poly.pdbx_strand_id
1 'polypeptide(L)'
;MTDKNTMLEIRNMKRDYHLPGGFMKPAKTVHAVKGVSFALETGKTLAIVGESGCGKSTLARMLTFIDEPTSGDLLIDGQKVDTRPGHLTAEMRQKVQIVFQNPYGSLNPRQKIGDVLGEPLLINTNMSAAERREKANDMLVRVGLGPEHYNRYPHMFSGGQRQRIAIARALMLNPKLLVLDEPVSALDLSVQAQVLNLLADLQDEFGLTYVFISHDLSVVKYIADEVMVMYFGEAVEYGTRDEVFSDPKHSYTRTLFAATPKADVDSIRARVEAKKLAKAS
;
A
#
# COMPACT_ATOMS: atom_id res chain seq x y z
N MET A 1 -0.38 18.52 -20.46
CA MET A 1 0.31 17.39 -21.10
C MET A 1 0.66 16.47 -19.95
N THR A 2 0.02 15.32 -19.84
CA THR A 2 0.39 14.27 -18.86
C THR A 2 1.74 13.72 -19.28
N ASP A 3 2.69 13.78 -18.38
CA ASP A 3 4.02 13.23 -18.61
C ASP A 3 3.87 11.73 -18.88
N LYS A 4 4.50 11.22 -19.95
CA LYS A 4 4.32 9.82 -20.44
C LYS A 4 4.73 8.75 -19.41
N ASN A 5 5.25 9.16 -18.25
CA ASN A 5 5.74 8.27 -17.20
C ASN A 5 4.92 8.30 -15.89
N THR A 6 3.77 9.00 -15.86
CA THR A 6 2.95 9.11 -14.65
C THR A 6 2.03 7.91 -14.51
N MET A 7 2.21 7.11 -13.44
CA MET A 7 1.34 5.97 -13.12
C MET A 7 0.05 6.40 -12.42
N LEU A 8 0.16 7.31 -11.45
CA LEU A 8 -0.97 7.77 -10.64
C LEU A 8 -0.99 9.28 -10.59
N GLU A 9 -2.14 9.88 -10.90
CA GLU A 9 -2.36 11.31 -10.71
C GLU A 9 -3.72 11.53 -10.05
N ILE A 10 -3.75 12.33 -9.00
CA ILE A 10 -4.98 12.80 -8.39
C ILE A 10 -5.04 14.33 -8.42
N ARG A 11 -6.23 14.85 -8.69
CA ARG A 11 -6.46 16.29 -8.80
C ARG A 11 -7.60 16.72 -7.90
N ASN A 12 -7.31 17.52 -6.89
CA ASN A 12 -8.28 18.10 -5.94
C ASN A 12 -9.26 17.06 -5.37
N MET A 13 -8.75 15.88 -5.01
CA MET A 13 -9.57 14.76 -4.53
C MET A 13 -10.11 15.05 -3.14
N LYS A 14 -11.43 14.87 -2.95
CA LYS A 14 -12.13 15.11 -1.67
C LYS A 14 -12.94 13.89 -1.27
N ARG A 15 -13.07 13.68 0.03
CA ARG A 15 -14.00 12.69 0.60
C ARG A 15 -14.69 13.26 1.84
N ASP A 16 -16.02 13.36 1.75
CA ASP A 16 -16.89 13.78 2.83
C ASP A 16 -17.79 12.61 3.23
N TYR A 17 -17.90 12.36 4.54
CA TYR A 17 -18.83 11.42 5.11
C TYR A 17 -19.95 12.16 5.83
N HIS A 18 -21.20 11.92 5.40
CA HIS A 18 -22.38 12.47 6.03
C HIS A 18 -22.88 11.50 7.10
N LEU A 19 -22.70 11.86 8.36
CA LEU A 19 -23.21 11.11 9.50
C LEU A 19 -24.64 11.59 9.81
N PRO A 20 -25.65 10.71 9.69
CA PRO A 20 -27.02 11.10 10.00
C PRO A 20 -27.15 11.53 11.45
N GLY A 21 -27.92 12.56 11.71
CA GLY A 21 -28.26 13.00 13.06
C GLY A 21 -29.08 11.93 13.80
N GLY A 22 -28.89 11.79 15.11
CA GLY A 22 -29.78 11.00 15.99
C GLY A 22 -30.86 11.86 16.63
N PHE A 23 -31.75 11.26 17.42
CA PHE A 23 -32.90 11.91 18.06
C PHE A 23 -32.55 13.21 18.85
N MET A 24 -31.28 13.40 19.25
CA MET A 24 -30.78 14.61 19.95
C MET A 24 -29.42 15.12 19.41
N LYS A 25 -28.96 14.63 18.24
CA LYS A 25 -27.69 15.07 17.66
C LYS A 25 -27.90 15.55 16.23
N PRO A 26 -27.42 16.77 15.86
CA PRO A 26 -27.49 17.24 14.48
C PRO A 26 -26.69 16.33 13.55
N ALA A 27 -27.06 16.28 12.29
CA ALA A 27 -26.28 15.67 11.24
C ALA A 27 -24.88 16.32 11.18
N LYS A 28 -23.83 15.53 11.01
CA LYS A 28 -22.43 16.00 10.97
C LYS A 28 -21.78 15.54 9.68
N THR A 29 -21.10 16.46 9.02
CA THR A 29 -20.22 16.11 7.90
C THR A 29 -18.78 16.02 8.40
N VAL A 30 -18.09 14.92 8.06
CA VAL A 30 -16.68 14.72 8.33
C VAL A 30 -15.93 14.85 7.01
N HIS A 31 -15.12 15.87 6.88
CA HIS A 31 -14.24 16.10 5.72
C HIS A 31 -12.97 15.28 5.91
N ALA A 32 -12.97 14.03 5.44
CA ALA A 32 -11.87 13.09 5.66
C ALA A 32 -10.66 13.37 4.74
N VAL A 33 -10.93 13.84 3.50
CA VAL A 33 -9.91 14.31 2.55
C VAL A 33 -10.40 15.60 1.92
N LYS A 34 -9.55 16.65 1.90
CA LYS A 34 -9.96 18.04 1.62
C LYS A 34 -9.26 18.65 0.40
N GLY A 35 -9.16 17.90 -0.69
CA GLY A 35 -8.62 18.45 -1.93
C GLY A 35 -7.14 18.12 -2.13
N VAL A 36 -6.77 16.87 -1.90
CA VAL A 36 -5.42 16.38 -2.11
C VAL A 36 -5.11 16.25 -3.60
N SER A 37 -3.92 16.68 -4.01
CA SER A 37 -3.42 16.56 -5.38
C SER A 37 -1.96 16.14 -5.36
N PHE A 38 -1.59 15.15 -6.19
CA PHE A 38 -0.20 14.75 -6.46
C PHE A 38 -0.14 13.93 -7.75
N ALA A 39 1.07 13.75 -8.26
CA ALA A 39 1.37 12.83 -9.35
C ALA A 39 2.53 11.93 -8.94
N LEU A 40 2.46 10.63 -9.26
CA LEU A 40 3.48 9.63 -8.95
C LEU A 40 3.94 8.95 -10.24
N GLU A 41 5.24 8.95 -10.46
CA GLU A 41 5.85 8.30 -11.61
C GLU A 41 5.83 6.77 -11.47
N THR A 42 5.84 6.11 -12.63
CA THR A 42 5.95 4.64 -12.73
C THR A 42 7.24 4.14 -12.07
N GLY A 43 7.13 3.08 -11.28
CA GLY A 43 8.27 2.46 -10.59
C GLY A 43 8.73 3.19 -9.33
N LYS A 44 8.06 4.29 -8.93
CA LYS A 44 8.38 5.07 -7.72
C LYS A 44 7.51 4.67 -6.54
N THR A 45 8.01 4.99 -5.34
CA THR A 45 7.29 4.83 -4.07
C THR A 45 6.96 6.18 -3.46
N LEU A 46 5.65 6.51 -3.38
CA LEU A 46 5.15 7.61 -2.57
C LEU A 46 4.80 7.11 -1.16
N ALA A 47 5.47 7.60 -0.15
CA ALA A 47 5.06 7.37 1.23
C ALA A 47 4.10 8.46 1.72
N ILE A 48 3.00 8.05 2.35
CA ILE A 48 2.02 8.95 2.97
C ILE A 48 2.11 8.81 4.49
N VAL A 49 2.46 9.89 5.17
CA VAL A 49 2.67 9.93 6.62
C VAL A 49 1.73 10.93 7.31
N GLY A 50 1.54 10.80 8.62
CA GLY A 50 0.73 11.68 9.43
C GLY A 50 0.07 10.93 10.59
N GLU A 51 -0.55 11.65 11.52
CA GLU A 51 -1.21 11.05 12.69
C GLU A 51 -2.39 10.15 12.32
N SER A 52 -2.79 9.28 13.27
CA SER A 52 -3.99 8.44 13.09
C SER A 52 -5.23 9.32 12.89
N GLY A 53 -6.08 8.94 11.94
CA GLY A 53 -7.31 9.71 11.64
C GLY A 53 -7.12 10.94 10.75
N CYS A 54 -5.91 11.25 10.25
CA CYS A 54 -5.71 12.40 9.35
C CYS A 54 -6.18 12.18 7.89
N GLY A 55 -6.71 10.98 7.55
CA GLY A 55 -7.29 10.71 6.23
C GLY A 55 -6.51 9.74 5.33
N LYS A 56 -5.34 9.22 5.75
CA LYS A 56 -4.47 8.34 4.93
C LYS A 56 -5.19 7.09 4.41
N SER A 57 -5.81 6.31 5.29
CA SER A 57 -6.53 5.09 4.88
C SER A 57 -7.79 5.42 4.07
N THR A 58 -8.41 6.59 4.26
CA THR A 58 -9.50 7.06 3.39
C THR A 58 -8.96 7.32 1.98
N LEU A 59 -7.80 7.98 1.87
CA LEU A 59 -7.15 8.20 0.58
C LEU A 59 -6.78 6.86 -0.08
N ALA A 60 -6.18 5.91 0.66
CA ALA A 60 -5.89 4.57 0.15
C ALA A 60 -7.13 3.87 -0.42
N ARG A 61 -8.26 3.94 0.28
CA ARG A 61 -9.54 3.33 -0.16
C ARG A 61 -10.10 3.99 -1.42
N MET A 62 -9.92 5.30 -1.59
CA MET A 62 -10.30 5.97 -2.84
C MET A 62 -9.39 5.57 -4.00
N LEU A 63 -8.07 5.50 -3.79
CA LEU A 63 -7.12 5.08 -4.81
C LEU A 63 -7.35 3.64 -5.29
N THR A 64 -7.91 2.80 -4.43
CA THR A 64 -8.20 1.37 -4.72
C THR A 64 -9.67 1.10 -5.02
N PHE A 65 -10.44 2.15 -5.29
CA PHE A 65 -11.86 2.09 -5.69
C PHE A 65 -12.81 1.46 -4.66
N ILE A 66 -12.38 1.37 -3.40
CA ILE A 66 -13.23 0.89 -2.29
C ILE A 66 -14.21 1.98 -1.87
N ASP A 67 -13.74 3.23 -1.79
CA ASP A 67 -14.55 4.41 -1.52
C ASP A 67 -14.59 5.30 -2.76
N GLU A 68 -15.77 5.81 -3.09
CA GLU A 68 -15.94 6.80 -4.14
C GLU A 68 -15.53 8.19 -3.62
N PRO A 69 -14.72 8.99 -4.35
CA PRO A 69 -14.45 10.37 -3.97
C PRO A 69 -15.73 11.22 -4.06
N THR A 70 -15.88 12.17 -3.16
CA THR A 70 -16.98 13.17 -3.24
C THR A 70 -16.78 14.11 -4.42
N SER A 71 -15.52 14.44 -4.74
CA SER A 71 -15.13 15.23 -5.92
C SER A 71 -13.65 15.07 -6.20
N GLY A 72 -13.22 15.56 -7.37
CA GLY A 72 -11.85 15.47 -7.85
C GLY A 72 -11.69 14.40 -8.91
N ASP A 73 -10.49 14.31 -9.48
CA ASP A 73 -10.18 13.39 -10.57
C ASP A 73 -9.09 12.38 -10.12
N LEU A 74 -9.25 11.15 -10.56
CA LEU A 74 -8.27 10.08 -10.46
C LEU A 74 -7.86 9.62 -11.85
N LEU A 75 -6.57 9.65 -12.14
CA LEU A 75 -6.00 9.13 -13.38
C LEU A 75 -5.00 8.01 -13.04
N ILE A 76 -5.10 6.90 -13.75
CA ILE A 76 -4.18 5.75 -13.68
C ILE A 76 -3.60 5.52 -15.07
N ASP A 77 -2.28 5.52 -15.20
CA ASP A 77 -1.58 5.33 -16.48
C ASP A 77 -2.11 6.33 -17.55
N GLY A 78 -2.31 7.59 -17.13
CA GLY A 78 -2.84 8.67 -17.97
C GLY A 78 -4.33 8.60 -18.29
N GLN A 79 -5.05 7.56 -17.86
CA GLN A 79 -6.48 7.37 -18.12
C GLN A 79 -7.31 7.84 -16.94
N LYS A 80 -8.28 8.73 -17.17
CA LYS A 80 -9.22 9.14 -16.15
C LYS A 80 -10.14 7.98 -15.77
N VAL A 81 -10.21 7.68 -14.47
CA VAL A 81 -11.01 6.58 -13.92
C VAL A 81 -12.39 7.09 -13.51
N ASP A 82 -13.43 6.43 -14.00
CA ASP A 82 -14.79 6.63 -13.49
C ASP A 82 -15.02 5.71 -12.29
N THR A 83 -14.95 6.29 -11.09
CA THR A 83 -15.06 5.55 -9.82
C THR A 83 -16.49 5.28 -9.38
N ARG A 84 -17.49 5.74 -10.13
CA ARG A 84 -18.91 5.50 -9.81
C ARG A 84 -19.24 4.00 -9.80
N PRO A 85 -20.16 3.56 -8.95
CA PRO A 85 -20.57 2.16 -8.89
C PRO A 85 -21.00 1.61 -10.26
N GLY A 86 -20.44 0.48 -10.66
CA GLY A 86 -20.74 -0.17 -11.94
C GLY A 86 -19.97 0.36 -13.16
N HIS A 87 -19.23 1.47 -13.06
CA HIS A 87 -18.47 2.05 -14.19
C HIS A 87 -17.01 1.60 -14.22
N LEU A 88 -16.48 1.07 -13.12
CA LEU A 88 -15.09 0.64 -13.03
C LEU A 88 -14.85 -0.62 -13.88
N THR A 89 -13.91 -0.54 -14.81
CA THR A 89 -13.56 -1.66 -15.69
C THR A 89 -12.79 -2.75 -14.95
N ALA A 90 -12.87 -4.00 -15.44
CA ALA A 90 -12.09 -5.11 -14.90
C ALA A 90 -10.57 -4.83 -15.00
N GLU A 91 -10.13 -4.22 -16.09
CA GLU A 91 -8.74 -3.84 -16.31
C GLU A 91 -8.23 -2.88 -15.22
N MET A 92 -9.01 -1.83 -14.85
CA MET A 92 -8.61 -0.90 -13.79
C MET A 92 -8.53 -1.59 -12.43
N ARG A 93 -9.45 -2.53 -12.12
CA ARG A 93 -9.39 -3.32 -10.88
C ARG A 93 -8.15 -4.23 -10.83
N GLN A 94 -7.72 -4.76 -11.97
CA GLN A 94 -6.49 -5.57 -12.04
C GLN A 94 -5.24 -4.71 -11.89
N LYS A 95 -5.22 -3.50 -12.51
CA LYS A 95 -4.07 -2.59 -12.45
C LYS A 95 -3.75 -2.09 -11.04
N VAL A 96 -4.76 -1.94 -10.17
CA VAL A 96 -4.60 -1.39 -8.82
C VAL A 96 -5.04 -2.41 -7.77
N GLN A 97 -4.13 -2.72 -6.86
CA GLN A 97 -4.40 -3.65 -5.76
C GLN A 97 -4.02 -3.04 -4.42
N ILE A 98 -4.53 -3.61 -3.32
CA ILE A 98 -4.28 -3.15 -1.96
C ILE A 98 -3.81 -4.28 -1.05
N VAL A 99 -2.86 -3.97 -0.18
CA VAL A 99 -2.51 -4.77 0.99
C VAL A 99 -2.92 -4.00 2.23
N PHE A 100 -3.81 -4.59 3.03
CA PHE A 100 -4.35 -3.97 4.25
C PHE A 100 -3.42 -4.13 5.44
N GLN A 101 -3.56 -3.24 6.42
CA GLN A 101 -2.82 -3.19 7.67
C GLN A 101 -2.87 -4.49 8.47
N ASN A 102 -4.04 -5.14 8.54
CA ASN A 102 -4.24 -6.34 9.35
C ASN A 102 -4.24 -7.62 8.48
N PRO A 103 -3.15 -8.38 8.43
CA PRO A 103 -3.10 -9.62 7.68
C PRO A 103 -4.05 -10.70 8.23
N TYR A 104 -4.41 -10.62 9.52
CA TYR A 104 -5.36 -11.56 10.13
C TYR A 104 -6.79 -11.37 9.62
N GLY A 105 -7.21 -10.11 9.41
CA GLY A 105 -8.53 -9.77 8.87
C GLY A 105 -8.62 -9.88 7.35
N SER A 106 -7.48 -9.86 6.65
CA SER A 106 -7.43 -9.87 5.19
C SER A 106 -7.47 -11.27 4.57
N LEU A 107 -7.16 -12.33 5.33
CA LEU A 107 -7.17 -13.72 4.88
C LEU A 107 -8.33 -14.49 5.53
N ASN A 108 -9.17 -15.12 4.74
CA ASN A 108 -10.25 -15.96 5.28
C ASN A 108 -9.64 -17.17 6.01
N PRO A 109 -9.83 -17.32 7.35
CA PRO A 109 -9.21 -18.38 8.13
C PRO A 109 -9.70 -19.79 7.78
N ARG A 110 -10.81 -19.90 7.04
CA ARG A 110 -11.43 -21.16 6.62
C ARG A 110 -11.01 -21.62 5.23
N GLN A 111 -10.28 -20.78 4.49
CA GLN A 111 -9.74 -21.12 3.16
C GLN A 111 -8.28 -21.55 3.26
N LYS A 112 -7.87 -22.51 2.41
CA LYS A 112 -6.46 -22.85 2.23
C LYS A 112 -5.72 -21.74 1.51
N ILE A 113 -4.41 -21.63 1.69
CA ILE A 113 -3.60 -20.59 1.05
C ILE A 113 -3.71 -20.64 -0.47
N GLY A 114 -3.71 -21.86 -1.06
CA GLY A 114 -3.90 -22.01 -2.50
C GLY A 114 -5.22 -21.45 -3.01
N ASP A 115 -6.30 -21.59 -2.25
CA ASP A 115 -7.62 -21.04 -2.59
C ASP A 115 -7.60 -19.51 -2.47
N VAL A 116 -7.00 -18.98 -1.39
CA VAL A 116 -6.83 -17.52 -1.16
C VAL A 116 -6.06 -16.86 -2.32
N LEU A 117 -4.98 -17.49 -2.79
CA LEU A 117 -4.18 -16.98 -3.91
C LEU A 117 -4.89 -17.20 -5.26
N GLY A 118 -5.63 -18.30 -5.42
CA GLY A 118 -6.37 -18.61 -6.64
C GLY A 118 -7.63 -17.77 -6.85
N GLU A 119 -8.24 -17.24 -5.77
CA GLU A 119 -9.52 -16.52 -5.82
C GLU A 119 -9.49 -15.27 -6.73
N PRO A 120 -8.47 -14.38 -6.68
CA PRO A 120 -8.39 -13.25 -7.62
C PRO A 120 -8.37 -13.71 -9.08
N LEU A 121 -7.65 -14.79 -9.39
CA LEU A 121 -7.58 -15.34 -10.73
C LEU A 121 -8.90 -16.00 -11.16
N LEU A 122 -9.58 -16.69 -10.25
CA LEU A 122 -10.88 -17.32 -10.50
C LEU A 122 -11.94 -16.30 -10.90
N ILE A 123 -11.94 -15.13 -10.25
CA ILE A 123 -12.93 -14.07 -10.47
C ILE A 123 -12.62 -13.25 -11.73
N ASN A 124 -11.34 -13.01 -12.02
CA ASN A 124 -10.93 -12.01 -13.01
C ASN A 124 -10.32 -12.61 -14.29
N THR A 125 -10.17 -13.94 -14.38
CA THR A 125 -9.54 -14.59 -15.54
C THR A 125 -10.29 -15.87 -15.92
N ASN A 126 -10.00 -16.39 -17.12
CA ASN A 126 -10.51 -17.69 -17.59
C ASN A 126 -9.52 -18.84 -17.37
N MET A 127 -8.55 -18.69 -16.46
CA MET A 127 -7.55 -19.71 -16.15
C MET A 127 -8.19 -20.97 -15.60
N SER A 128 -7.70 -22.13 -16.05
CA SER A 128 -8.07 -23.44 -15.48
C SER A 128 -7.59 -23.56 -14.02
N ALA A 129 -8.12 -24.53 -13.29
CA ALA A 129 -7.69 -24.80 -11.92
C ALA A 129 -6.20 -25.17 -11.84
N ALA A 130 -5.66 -25.86 -12.86
CA ALA A 130 -4.26 -26.25 -12.94
C ALA A 130 -3.35 -25.01 -13.12
N GLU A 131 -3.67 -24.11 -14.05
CA GLU A 131 -2.93 -22.87 -14.26
C GLU A 131 -2.95 -21.95 -13.05
N ARG A 132 -4.12 -21.81 -12.39
CA ARG A 132 -4.21 -21.04 -11.13
C ARG A 132 -3.34 -21.61 -10.03
N ARG A 133 -3.28 -22.95 -9.92
CA ARG A 133 -2.44 -23.64 -8.92
C ARG A 133 -0.96 -23.43 -9.20
N GLU A 134 -0.53 -23.55 -10.45
CA GLU A 134 0.85 -23.31 -10.88
C GLU A 134 1.27 -21.87 -10.52
N LYS A 135 0.47 -20.88 -10.96
CA LYS A 135 0.74 -19.47 -10.65
C LYS A 135 0.75 -19.16 -9.15
N ALA A 136 -0.12 -19.81 -8.36
CA ALA A 136 -0.13 -19.65 -6.90
C ALA A 136 1.14 -20.25 -6.26
N ASN A 137 1.63 -21.40 -6.74
CA ASN A 137 2.89 -21.99 -6.26
C ASN A 137 4.09 -21.11 -6.60
N ASP A 138 4.16 -20.60 -7.83
CA ASP A 138 5.23 -19.67 -8.25
C ASP A 138 5.23 -18.41 -7.39
N MET A 139 4.07 -17.84 -7.11
CA MET A 139 3.96 -16.66 -6.27
C MET A 139 4.36 -16.95 -4.82
N LEU A 140 4.04 -18.13 -4.28
CA LEU A 140 4.53 -18.55 -2.95
C LEU A 140 6.05 -18.57 -2.89
N VAL A 141 6.72 -19.11 -3.91
CA VAL A 141 8.19 -19.12 -3.99
C VAL A 141 8.74 -17.69 -4.02
N ARG A 142 8.15 -16.79 -4.81
CA ARG A 142 8.60 -15.39 -4.93
C ARG A 142 8.52 -14.62 -3.60
N VAL A 143 7.50 -14.90 -2.78
CA VAL A 143 7.40 -14.28 -1.44
C VAL A 143 8.19 -15.03 -0.36
N GLY A 144 9.07 -15.99 -0.75
CA GLY A 144 9.93 -16.75 0.15
C GLY A 144 9.20 -17.81 0.98
N LEU A 145 8.11 -18.35 0.41
CA LEU A 145 7.38 -19.50 0.95
C LEU A 145 7.49 -20.67 -0.06
N GLY A 146 7.34 -21.91 0.44
CA GLY A 146 7.41 -23.09 -0.44
C GLY A 146 6.04 -23.56 -0.93
N PRO A 147 6.00 -24.39 -2.01
CA PRO A 147 4.76 -24.98 -2.53
C PRO A 147 4.02 -25.87 -1.51
N GLU A 148 4.74 -26.42 -0.52
CA GLU A 148 4.19 -27.19 0.61
C GLU A 148 3.21 -26.39 1.46
N HIS A 149 3.24 -25.06 1.35
CA HIS A 149 2.32 -24.14 2.04
C HIS A 149 0.95 -24.02 1.37
N TYR A 150 0.82 -24.47 0.11
CA TYR A 150 -0.40 -24.34 -0.69
C TYR A 150 -1.64 -24.88 0.01
N ASN A 151 -1.53 -26.05 0.66
CA ASN A 151 -2.65 -26.74 1.30
C ASN A 151 -2.85 -26.38 2.78
N ARG A 152 -2.04 -25.46 3.34
CA ARG A 152 -2.14 -25.01 4.74
C ARG A 152 -3.18 -23.91 4.90
N TYR A 153 -3.63 -23.70 6.13
CA TYR A 153 -4.57 -22.64 6.52
C TYR A 153 -3.84 -21.45 7.12
N PRO A 154 -4.41 -20.21 7.02
CA PRO A 154 -3.77 -19.00 7.55
C PRO A 154 -3.32 -19.07 9.00
N HIS A 155 -4.09 -19.76 9.87
CA HIS A 155 -3.73 -19.89 11.30
C HIS A 155 -2.42 -20.69 11.56
N MET A 156 -1.91 -21.41 10.56
CA MET A 156 -0.65 -22.19 10.66
C MET A 156 0.60 -21.35 10.36
N PHE A 157 0.46 -20.04 10.14
CA PHE A 157 1.53 -19.15 9.73
C PHE A 157 1.80 -18.06 10.77
N SER A 158 3.06 -17.63 10.87
CA SER A 158 3.44 -16.45 11.64
C SER A 158 2.86 -15.16 11.05
N GLY A 159 2.88 -14.06 11.80
CA GLY A 159 2.40 -12.75 11.33
C GLY A 159 3.11 -12.32 10.04
N GLY A 160 4.44 -12.42 9.99
CA GLY A 160 5.23 -12.07 8.80
C GLY A 160 4.96 -12.98 7.59
N GLN A 161 4.75 -14.28 7.82
CA GLN A 161 4.36 -15.20 6.75
C GLN A 161 2.96 -14.87 6.20
N ARG A 162 1.99 -14.54 7.07
CA ARG A 162 0.66 -14.09 6.63
C ARG A 162 0.74 -12.79 5.83
N GLN A 163 1.60 -11.85 6.24
CA GLN A 163 1.82 -10.63 5.49
C GLN A 163 2.37 -10.91 4.09
N ARG A 164 3.34 -11.82 3.96
CA ARG A 164 3.86 -12.26 2.65
C ARG A 164 2.77 -12.90 1.79
N ILE A 165 1.86 -13.68 2.39
CA ILE A 165 0.71 -14.27 1.69
C ILE A 165 -0.27 -13.17 1.22
N ALA A 166 -0.54 -12.15 2.05
CA ALA A 166 -1.39 -11.02 1.67
C ALA A 166 -0.78 -10.22 0.49
N ILE A 167 0.55 -10.01 0.50
CA ILE A 167 1.28 -9.40 -0.62
C ILE A 167 1.17 -10.30 -1.86
N ALA A 168 1.43 -11.61 -1.72
CA ALA A 168 1.31 -12.58 -2.80
C ALA A 168 -0.09 -12.53 -3.47
N ARG A 169 -1.16 -12.50 -2.65
CA ARG A 169 -2.54 -12.41 -3.14
C ARG A 169 -2.77 -11.15 -3.97
N ALA A 170 -2.28 -10.00 -3.51
CA ALA A 170 -2.41 -8.74 -4.25
C ALA A 170 -1.67 -8.78 -5.60
N LEU A 171 -0.56 -9.53 -5.68
CA LEU A 171 0.23 -9.66 -6.92
C LEU A 171 -0.31 -10.68 -7.93
N MET A 172 -1.29 -11.50 -7.56
CA MET A 172 -1.82 -12.55 -8.46
C MET A 172 -2.37 -12.01 -9.79
N LEU A 173 -2.86 -10.77 -9.81
CA LEU A 173 -3.39 -10.11 -11.02
C LEU A 173 -2.35 -9.31 -11.79
N ASN A 174 -1.06 -9.36 -11.40
CA ASN A 174 0.03 -8.56 -11.97
C ASN A 174 -0.31 -7.05 -12.02
N PRO A 175 -0.61 -6.43 -10.86
CA PRO A 175 -0.95 -5.01 -10.81
C PRO A 175 0.24 -4.15 -11.25
N LYS A 176 -0.04 -2.89 -11.63
CA LYS A 176 0.98 -1.87 -11.84
C LYS A 176 1.14 -0.93 -10.65
N LEU A 177 0.05 -0.73 -9.91
CA LEU A 177 -0.01 0.10 -8.71
C LEU A 177 -0.43 -0.76 -7.51
N LEU A 178 0.38 -0.76 -6.46
CA LEU A 178 0.07 -1.42 -5.20
C LEU A 178 -0.01 -0.40 -4.07
N VAL A 179 -1.17 -0.32 -3.45
CA VAL A 179 -1.38 0.49 -2.24
C VAL A 179 -1.13 -0.38 -1.02
N LEU A 180 -0.24 0.07 -0.15
CA LEU A 180 0.22 -0.64 1.03
C LEU A 180 -0.20 0.16 2.27
N ASP A 181 -1.32 -0.21 2.89
CA ASP A 181 -1.84 0.50 4.07
C ASP A 181 -1.26 -0.12 5.34
N GLU A 182 -0.25 0.53 5.91
CA GLU A 182 0.51 0.10 7.09
C GLU A 182 0.99 -1.36 7.08
N PRO A 183 1.63 -1.85 5.99
CA PRO A 183 1.83 -3.28 5.76
C PRO A 183 2.77 -3.96 6.76
N VAL A 184 3.50 -3.20 7.57
CA VAL A 184 4.49 -3.74 8.53
C VAL A 184 4.24 -3.33 9.98
N SER A 185 3.20 -2.54 10.27
CA SER A 185 2.96 -1.95 11.59
C SER A 185 2.73 -2.96 12.73
N ALA A 186 2.20 -4.14 12.41
CA ALA A 186 1.91 -5.20 13.38
C ALA A 186 3.03 -6.26 13.51
N LEU A 187 4.20 -6.02 12.92
CA LEU A 187 5.32 -6.96 12.87
C LEU A 187 6.47 -6.48 13.77
N ASP A 188 7.26 -7.43 14.28
CA ASP A 188 8.52 -7.08 14.96
C ASP A 188 9.57 -6.54 13.98
N LEU A 189 10.54 -5.78 14.49
CA LEU A 189 11.56 -5.07 13.68
C LEU A 189 12.31 -5.98 12.70
N SER A 190 12.60 -7.22 13.11
CA SER A 190 13.34 -8.13 12.24
C SER A 190 12.52 -8.66 11.08
N VAL A 191 11.24 -8.89 11.30
CA VAL A 191 10.27 -9.31 10.28
C VAL A 191 9.88 -8.13 9.39
N GLN A 192 9.74 -6.90 9.95
CA GLN A 192 9.54 -5.68 9.16
C GLN A 192 10.63 -5.53 8.09
N ALA A 193 11.92 -5.63 8.49
CA ALA A 193 13.04 -5.51 7.56
C ALA A 193 12.98 -6.57 6.44
N GLN A 194 12.56 -7.81 6.77
CA GLN A 194 12.41 -8.86 5.76
C GLN A 194 11.27 -8.58 4.78
N VAL A 195 10.13 -8.02 5.25
CA VAL A 195 9.00 -7.67 4.39
C VAL A 195 9.33 -6.45 3.52
N LEU A 196 10.05 -5.46 4.06
CA LEU A 196 10.48 -4.29 3.29
C LEU A 196 11.47 -4.67 2.18
N ASN A 197 12.44 -5.55 2.46
CA ASN A 197 13.35 -6.07 1.42
C ASN A 197 12.58 -6.85 0.36
N LEU A 198 11.62 -7.70 0.76
CA LEU A 198 10.76 -8.41 -0.19
C LEU A 198 9.99 -7.43 -1.07
N LEU A 199 9.43 -6.35 -0.52
CA LEU A 199 8.71 -5.34 -1.32
C LEU A 199 9.64 -4.64 -2.31
N ALA A 200 10.89 -4.32 -1.93
CA ALA A 200 11.87 -3.74 -2.84
C ALA A 200 12.24 -4.72 -3.97
N ASP A 201 12.51 -5.99 -3.65
CA ASP A 201 12.81 -7.02 -4.64
C ASP A 201 11.64 -7.22 -5.63
N LEU A 202 10.39 -7.23 -5.13
CA LEU A 202 9.17 -7.35 -5.96
C LEU A 202 8.92 -6.09 -6.80
N GLN A 203 9.26 -4.90 -6.30
CA GLN A 203 9.15 -3.65 -7.05
C GLN A 203 10.05 -3.70 -8.28
N ASP A 204 11.30 -4.10 -8.11
CA ASP A 204 12.28 -4.23 -9.20
C ASP A 204 11.87 -5.34 -10.19
N GLU A 205 11.43 -6.50 -9.70
CA GLU A 205 11.06 -7.65 -10.52
C GLU A 205 9.82 -7.39 -11.40
N PHE A 206 8.79 -6.74 -10.84
CA PHE A 206 7.49 -6.53 -11.51
C PHE A 206 7.30 -5.11 -12.06
N GLY A 207 8.25 -4.19 -11.82
CA GLY A 207 8.11 -2.78 -12.20
C GLY A 207 6.97 -2.07 -11.47
N LEU A 208 6.76 -2.37 -10.18
CA LEU A 208 5.61 -1.90 -9.41
C LEU A 208 5.78 -0.42 -9.00
N THR A 209 4.66 0.28 -8.97
CA THR A 209 4.55 1.60 -8.34
C THR A 209 3.86 1.44 -7.00
N TYR A 210 4.39 2.08 -5.94
CA TYR A 210 3.86 1.94 -4.60
C TYR A 210 3.27 3.24 -4.07
N VAL A 211 2.09 3.14 -3.44
CA VAL A 211 1.62 4.12 -2.45
C VAL A 211 1.71 3.43 -1.09
N PHE A 212 2.65 3.88 -0.27
CA PHE A 212 3.00 3.27 1.01
C PHE A 212 2.54 4.14 2.17
N ILE A 213 1.59 3.68 2.97
CA ILE A 213 1.12 4.39 4.16
C ILE A 213 1.84 3.86 5.38
N SER A 214 2.42 4.73 6.17
CA SER A 214 3.06 4.38 7.44
C SER A 214 3.00 5.54 8.43
N HIS A 215 3.05 5.19 9.71
CA HIS A 215 3.33 6.13 10.80
C HIS A 215 4.78 6.02 11.30
N ASP A 216 5.54 5.02 10.84
CA ASP A 216 6.96 4.83 11.17
C ASP A 216 7.85 5.53 10.14
N LEU A 217 8.47 6.64 10.54
CA LEU A 217 9.34 7.44 9.68
C LEU A 217 10.64 6.72 9.29
N SER A 218 11.09 5.75 10.09
CA SER A 218 12.27 4.95 9.75
C SER A 218 11.99 4.04 8.57
N VAL A 219 10.80 3.43 8.54
CA VAL A 219 10.31 2.62 7.41
C VAL A 219 10.18 3.49 6.16
N VAL A 220 9.58 4.69 6.30
CA VAL A 220 9.41 5.64 5.20
C VAL A 220 10.75 6.06 4.62
N LYS A 221 11.72 6.42 5.46
CA LYS A 221 13.07 6.79 5.04
C LYS A 221 13.79 5.69 4.26
N TYR A 222 13.44 4.42 4.55
CA TYR A 222 14.02 3.27 3.87
C TYR A 222 13.44 3.04 2.48
N ILE A 223 12.09 3.08 2.32
CA ILE A 223 11.42 2.62 1.10
C ILE A 223 10.98 3.73 0.14
N ALA A 224 10.81 4.98 0.62
CA ALA A 224 10.21 6.04 -0.16
C ALA A 224 11.19 6.73 -1.12
N ASP A 225 10.70 7.08 -2.31
CA ASP A 225 11.30 8.08 -3.21
C ASP A 225 10.75 9.47 -2.90
N GLU A 226 9.43 9.55 -2.67
CA GLU A 226 8.70 10.78 -2.38
C GLU A 226 7.89 10.63 -1.09
N VAL A 227 7.64 11.73 -0.41
CA VAL A 227 6.91 11.77 0.85
C VAL A 227 5.82 12.82 0.80
N MET A 228 4.63 12.44 1.22
CA MET A 228 3.49 13.32 1.46
C MET A 228 3.10 13.28 2.93
N VAL A 229 3.06 14.44 3.57
CA VAL A 229 2.62 14.60 4.96
C VAL A 229 1.17 15.03 4.96
N MET A 230 0.31 14.23 5.58
CA MET A 230 -1.12 14.53 5.73
C MET A 230 -1.45 15.01 7.14
N TYR A 231 -2.26 16.08 7.23
CA TYR A 231 -2.75 16.63 8.48
C TYR A 231 -4.20 17.07 8.33
N PHE A 232 -5.10 16.55 9.15
CA PHE A 232 -6.56 16.84 9.13
C PHE A 232 -7.21 16.83 7.74
N GLY A 233 -6.86 15.85 6.90
CA GLY A 233 -7.44 15.65 5.56
C GLY A 233 -6.74 16.42 4.46
N GLU A 234 -5.71 17.19 4.76
CA GLU A 234 -4.94 18.00 3.81
C GLU A 234 -3.54 17.44 3.61
N ALA A 235 -2.98 17.54 2.40
CA ALA A 235 -1.57 17.34 2.15
C ALA A 235 -0.84 18.66 2.48
N VAL A 236 -0.16 18.70 3.62
CA VAL A 236 0.50 19.92 4.12
C VAL A 236 1.94 20.05 3.64
N GLU A 237 2.55 18.94 3.23
CA GLU A 237 3.89 18.93 2.65
C GLU A 237 4.02 17.76 1.66
N TYR A 238 4.71 17.99 0.53
CA TYR A 238 4.98 17.00 -0.49
C TYR A 238 6.31 17.33 -1.17
N GLY A 239 7.15 16.32 -1.39
CA GLY A 239 8.44 16.46 -2.05
C GLY A 239 9.21 15.16 -2.06
N THR A 240 10.44 15.22 -2.56
CA THR A 240 11.36 14.07 -2.48
C THR A 240 11.62 13.71 -1.02
N ARG A 241 11.91 12.43 -0.76
CA ARG A 241 12.25 11.95 0.59
C ARG A 241 13.34 12.82 1.22
N ASP A 242 14.41 13.09 0.46
CA ASP A 242 15.58 13.81 0.99
C ASP A 242 15.24 15.27 1.34
N GLU A 243 14.42 15.96 0.53
CA GLU A 243 13.93 17.32 0.82
C GLU A 243 13.09 17.37 2.10
N VAL A 244 12.06 16.51 2.18
CA VAL A 244 11.11 16.51 3.32
C VAL A 244 11.79 16.13 4.63
N PHE A 245 12.77 15.19 4.59
CA PHE A 245 13.48 14.77 5.81
C PHE A 245 14.61 15.70 6.23
N SER A 246 15.30 16.40 5.28
CA SER A 246 16.42 17.29 5.62
C SER A 246 15.98 18.69 6.01
N ASP A 247 14.92 19.21 5.35
CA ASP A 247 14.45 20.58 5.54
C ASP A 247 12.92 20.66 5.49
N PRO A 248 12.21 20.11 6.49
CA PRO A 248 10.76 20.14 6.56
C PRO A 248 10.23 21.58 6.65
N LYS A 249 9.38 21.97 5.69
CA LYS A 249 8.89 23.34 5.55
C LYS A 249 7.70 23.62 6.47
N HIS A 250 6.76 22.67 6.57
CA HIS A 250 5.56 22.87 7.35
C HIS A 250 5.82 22.64 8.85
N SER A 251 5.22 23.48 9.72
CA SER A 251 5.40 23.38 11.18
C SER A 251 4.98 22.03 11.74
N TYR A 252 3.89 21.47 11.22
CA TYR A 252 3.42 20.14 11.62
C TYR A 252 4.41 19.04 11.25
N THR A 253 5.03 19.09 10.08
CA THR A 253 6.05 18.10 9.65
C THR A 253 7.23 18.11 10.62
N ARG A 254 7.70 19.31 11.03
CA ARG A 254 8.76 19.45 12.05
C ARG A 254 8.36 18.83 13.38
N THR A 255 7.13 19.08 13.83
CA THR A 255 6.61 18.50 15.07
C THR A 255 6.48 16.99 14.99
N LEU A 256 5.96 16.46 13.89
CA LEU A 256 5.82 15.03 13.64
C LEU A 256 7.18 14.32 13.68
N PHE A 257 8.18 14.89 13.03
CA PHE A 257 9.55 14.32 12.99
C PHE A 257 10.26 14.43 14.33
N ALA A 258 10.06 15.53 15.08
CA ALA A 258 10.62 15.70 16.41
C ALA A 258 10.02 14.74 17.45
N ALA A 259 8.74 14.37 17.29
CA ALA A 259 8.05 13.45 18.19
C ALA A 259 8.42 11.98 17.93
N THR A 260 9.00 11.66 16.75
CA THR A 260 9.38 10.29 16.42
C THR A 260 10.75 9.98 17.04
N PRO A 261 10.88 8.89 17.83
CA PRO A 261 12.17 8.46 18.36
C PRO A 261 13.16 8.27 17.20
N LYS A 262 14.37 8.80 17.33
CA LYS A 262 15.45 8.57 16.35
C LYS A 262 15.83 7.08 16.38
N ALA A 263 15.10 6.25 15.68
CA ALA A 263 15.55 4.89 15.40
C ALA A 263 16.81 5.01 14.54
N ASP A 264 17.90 4.39 14.99
CA ASP A 264 19.18 4.43 14.33
C ASP A 264 19.09 3.68 12.98
N VAL A 265 18.76 4.44 11.92
CA VAL A 265 18.63 3.94 10.55
C VAL A 265 19.95 3.34 10.05
N ASP A 266 21.08 3.81 10.59
CA ASP A 266 22.40 3.29 10.24
C ASP A 266 22.59 1.87 10.77
N SER A 267 21.98 1.51 11.90
CA SER A 267 21.98 0.14 12.41
C SER A 267 21.13 -0.81 11.54
N ILE A 268 20.05 -0.33 10.95
CA ILE A 268 19.21 -1.12 10.02
C ILE A 268 19.95 -1.33 8.69
N ARG A 269 20.58 -0.28 8.13
CA ARG A 269 21.40 -0.37 6.91
C ARG A 269 22.59 -1.32 7.11
N ALA A 270 23.33 -1.19 8.19
CA ALA A 270 24.49 -2.02 8.47
C ALA A 270 24.12 -3.53 8.57
N ARG A 271 22.96 -3.86 9.15
CA ARG A 271 22.45 -5.24 9.21
C ARG A 271 22.01 -5.78 7.86
N VAL A 272 21.43 -4.93 6.99
CA VAL A 272 21.01 -5.32 5.63
C VAL A 272 22.22 -5.55 4.74
N GLU A 273 23.23 -4.66 4.78
CA GLU A 273 24.49 -4.82 4.03
C GLU A 273 25.28 -6.04 4.49
N ALA A 274 25.40 -6.27 5.79
CA ALA A 274 26.07 -7.47 6.33
C ALA A 274 25.41 -8.77 5.86
N LYS A 275 24.07 -8.79 5.73
CA LYS A 275 23.35 -9.96 5.19
C LYS A 275 23.47 -10.13 3.68
N LYS A 276 23.59 -9.04 2.90
CA LYS A 276 23.88 -9.11 1.45
C LYS A 276 25.27 -9.68 1.21
N LEU A 277 26.27 -9.26 1.98
CA LEU A 277 27.63 -9.79 1.92
C LEU A 277 27.72 -11.28 2.33
N ALA A 278 26.96 -11.69 3.34
CA ALA A 278 26.92 -13.10 3.79
C ALA A 278 26.17 -14.05 2.83
N LYS A 279 25.37 -13.53 1.89
CA LYS A 279 24.73 -14.32 0.82
C LYS A 279 25.55 -14.39 -0.46
N ALA A 280 26.58 -13.55 -0.59
CA ALA A 280 27.48 -13.50 -1.75
C ALA A 280 28.80 -14.25 -1.54
N SER A 281 29.01 -14.78 -0.34
CA SER A 281 30.08 -15.71 0.06
C SER A 281 29.51 -17.12 0.26
#